data_036868eaaec1d63215d352d8cf960389
#
_entry.id   036868eaaec1d63215d352d8cf960389
#
_cell.length_a   1.000
_cell.length_b   1.000
_cell.length_c   1.000
_cell.angle_alpha   90.00
_cell.angle_beta   90.00
_cell.angle_gamma   90.00
#
_symmetry.space_group_name_H-M   'P 1'
#
loop_
_entity.id
_entity.type
_entity.pdbx_description
1 polymer ?
#
loop_
_entity_poly.entity_id
_entity_poly.type
_entity_poly.pdbx_seq_one_letter_code
_entity_poly.pdbx_strand_id
1 'polypeptide(L)'
;MRRIKYKTSVSLLIVLASVVLVLLCLLIVHTFRTGEEATVGIFSLAATLVGTLFIAIELKNGSDVTCSEMLIDLNNYFHDSDRLMKVYEILETAETEGDYGYDRWKDVSSVEVAQYCTFFENLYLLYRHHIANIEDLDDLFGYRFFLFMNNPYIQEKYILPTSSSYVQVFELYKIWVKHREKENSGQNGWQRHVPCSKFMFPESYLEDKLYLFDDGLSEYNKTVAELPDGFRMKTLGFDSLSAVMQLQDEVVDGLEDKKLFFSLSREELIESLQRDNLCGIVSPEGKLAAFSVVVNNREGSRSLASDLGLNPCEVLTFDAVVVGPAYRGRGFHRHFIDWSVALAKQKSCRYILATVDPKNIPSERNFLAKGFVVADTRVKYDGLLRDILKMEI
;
A
#
# COMPACT_ATOMS: atom_id res chain seq x y z
N MET A 1 4.11 20.54 -17.26
CA MET A 1 4.79 21.45 -16.30
C MET A 1 6.32 21.47 -16.45
N ARG A 2 7.00 20.38 -16.83
CA ARG A 2 8.45 20.36 -17.11
C ARG A 2 8.88 21.16 -18.32
N ARG A 3 8.16 21.13 -19.44
CA ARG A 3 8.43 22.03 -20.57
C ARG A 3 8.42 23.51 -20.17
N ILE A 4 7.61 23.86 -19.17
CA ILE A 4 7.56 25.24 -18.63
C ILE A 4 8.76 25.52 -17.71
N LYS A 5 9.19 24.57 -16.85
CA LYS A 5 10.39 24.72 -16.01
C LYS A 5 11.69 24.72 -16.83
N TYR A 6 11.78 23.88 -17.85
CA TYR A 6 12.90 23.86 -18.78
C TYR A 6 12.96 25.17 -19.58
N LYS A 7 11.83 25.61 -20.15
CA LYS A 7 11.72 26.91 -20.81
C LYS A 7 12.03 28.08 -19.88
N THR A 8 11.58 28.06 -18.62
CA THR A 8 11.87 29.11 -17.64
C THR A 8 13.33 29.08 -17.21
N SER A 9 13.96 27.91 -17.05
CA SER A 9 15.38 27.78 -16.71
C SER A 9 16.28 28.25 -17.86
N VAL A 10 15.99 27.85 -19.10
CA VAL A 10 16.72 28.31 -20.31
C VAL A 10 16.43 29.81 -20.56
N SER A 11 15.18 30.26 -20.40
CA SER A 11 14.83 31.68 -20.50
C SER A 11 15.54 32.52 -19.45
N LEU A 12 15.65 32.04 -18.21
CA LEU A 12 16.37 32.73 -17.15
C LEU A 12 17.86 32.84 -17.45
N LEU A 13 18.47 31.77 -17.99
CA LEU A 13 19.86 31.77 -18.42
C LEU A 13 20.11 32.70 -19.61
N ILE A 14 19.20 32.73 -20.60
CA ILE A 14 19.28 33.66 -21.73
C ILE A 14 19.09 35.10 -21.24
N VAL A 15 18.17 35.36 -20.30
CA VAL A 15 17.98 36.69 -19.71
C VAL A 15 19.21 37.10 -18.93
N LEU A 16 19.81 36.21 -18.12
CA LEU A 16 21.03 36.48 -17.38
C LEU A 16 22.22 36.78 -18.31
N ALA A 17 22.39 35.96 -19.38
CA ALA A 17 23.40 36.19 -20.39
C ALA A 17 23.19 37.53 -21.14
N SER A 18 21.93 37.85 -21.43
CA SER A 18 21.60 39.13 -22.06
C SER A 18 21.87 40.34 -21.15
N VAL A 19 21.57 40.22 -19.84
CA VAL A 19 21.90 41.24 -18.84
C VAL A 19 23.40 41.43 -18.70
N VAL A 20 24.16 40.33 -18.64
CA VAL A 20 25.63 40.38 -18.59
C VAL A 20 26.21 41.03 -19.85
N LEU A 21 25.66 40.71 -21.02
CA LEU A 21 26.08 41.32 -22.30
C LEU A 21 25.80 42.82 -22.33
N VAL A 22 24.62 43.24 -21.89
CA VAL A 22 24.25 44.68 -21.79
C VAL A 22 25.14 45.43 -20.81
N LEU A 23 25.42 44.81 -19.64
CA LEU A 23 26.35 45.39 -18.66
C LEU A 23 27.77 45.48 -19.20
N LEU A 24 28.25 44.49 -19.97
CA LEU A 24 29.51 44.52 -20.67
C LEU A 24 29.58 45.67 -21.69
N CYS A 25 28.50 45.84 -22.51
CA CYS A 25 28.44 46.91 -23.48
C CYS A 25 28.44 48.29 -22.81
N LEU A 26 27.69 48.47 -21.71
CA LEU A 26 27.66 49.72 -20.93
C LEU A 26 29.02 50.03 -20.31
N LEU A 27 29.70 48.97 -19.85
CA LEU A 27 31.02 49.09 -19.28
C LEU A 27 32.06 49.52 -20.34
N ILE A 28 32.00 48.88 -21.55
CA ILE A 28 32.81 49.24 -22.70
C ILE A 28 32.65 50.72 -23.06
N VAL A 29 31.39 51.17 -23.14
CA VAL A 29 31.08 52.59 -23.44
C VAL A 29 31.59 53.51 -22.33
N HIS A 30 31.48 53.13 -21.07
CA HIS A 30 31.99 53.89 -19.91
C HIS A 30 33.53 54.00 -19.95
N THR A 31 34.23 52.89 -20.25
CA THR A 31 35.69 52.87 -20.29
C THR A 31 36.28 53.67 -21.45
N PHE A 32 35.60 53.66 -22.62
CA PHE A 32 35.98 54.58 -23.73
C PHE A 32 35.79 56.06 -23.39
N ARG A 33 34.91 56.39 -22.43
CA ARG A 33 34.67 57.77 -21.97
C ARG A 33 35.65 58.23 -20.87
N THR A 34 36.14 57.33 -19.99
CA THR A 34 36.87 57.72 -18.77
C THR A 34 38.35 57.44 -18.85
N GLY A 35 38.85 56.64 -19.79
CA GLY A 35 40.29 56.39 -20.03
C GLY A 35 41.07 55.72 -18.88
N GLU A 36 40.37 55.08 -17.94
CA GLU A 36 41.01 54.51 -16.72
C GLU A 36 41.52 53.09 -16.89
N GLU A 37 42.68 52.81 -16.23
CA GLU A 37 43.35 51.47 -16.15
C GLU A 37 42.51 50.39 -15.45
N ALA A 38 41.44 50.76 -14.74
CA ALA A 38 40.47 49.81 -14.09
C ALA A 38 39.75 48.88 -15.08
N THR A 39 39.83 49.20 -16.38
CA THR A 39 39.14 48.46 -17.46
C THR A 39 39.56 47.02 -17.63
N VAL A 40 40.86 46.72 -17.48
CA VAL A 40 41.39 45.35 -17.66
C VAL A 40 40.86 44.39 -16.60
N GLY A 41 40.75 44.85 -15.35
CA GLY A 41 40.24 44.05 -14.23
C GLY A 41 38.77 43.70 -14.38
N ILE A 42 37.96 44.63 -14.90
CA ILE A 42 36.52 44.43 -15.10
C ILE A 42 36.25 43.50 -16.29
N PHE A 43 37.04 43.61 -17.38
CA PHE A 43 36.97 42.67 -18.51
C PHE A 43 37.37 41.26 -18.10
N SER A 44 38.40 41.09 -17.27
CA SER A 44 38.85 39.82 -16.74
C SER A 44 37.73 39.17 -15.87
N LEU A 45 37.10 39.93 -14.98
CA LEU A 45 36.01 39.47 -14.13
C LEU A 45 34.79 39.04 -14.95
N ALA A 46 34.41 39.83 -15.94
CA ALA A 46 33.29 39.51 -16.84
C ALA A 46 33.56 38.25 -17.68
N ALA A 47 34.76 38.12 -18.22
CA ALA A 47 35.17 36.90 -18.96
C ALA A 47 35.15 35.64 -18.06
N THR A 48 35.60 35.79 -16.82
CA THR A 48 35.56 34.68 -15.82
C THR A 48 34.13 34.29 -15.49
N LEU A 49 33.21 35.24 -15.29
CA LEU A 49 31.79 34.95 -15.03
C LEU A 49 31.14 34.24 -16.20
N VAL A 50 31.36 34.69 -17.44
CA VAL A 50 30.84 34.04 -18.65
C VAL A 50 31.41 32.64 -18.81
N GLY A 51 32.71 32.45 -18.59
CA GLY A 51 33.35 31.14 -18.62
C GLY A 51 32.80 30.16 -17.58
N THR A 52 32.61 30.65 -16.34
CA THR A 52 32.01 29.83 -15.26
C THR A 52 30.59 29.45 -15.55
N LEU A 53 29.80 30.37 -16.14
CA LEU A 53 28.39 30.08 -16.56
C LEU A 53 28.38 29.02 -17.68
N PHE A 54 29.29 29.11 -18.65
CA PHE A 54 29.40 28.16 -19.75
C PHE A 54 29.77 26.76 -19.23
N ILE A 55 30.75 26.66 -18.32
CA ILE A 55 31.12 25.39 -17.67
C ILE A 55 29.94 24.80 -16.89
N ALA A 56 29.18 25.63 -16.15
CA ALA A 56 28.01 25.15 -15.41
C ALA A 56 26.89 24.61 -16.33
N ILE A 57 26.69 25.22 -17.51
CA ILE A 57 25.75 24.74 -18.52
C ILE A 57 26.22 23.42 -19.11
N GLU A 58 27.51 23.32 -19.42
CA GLU A 58 28.11 22.11 -20.01
C GLU A 58 28.10 20.92 -19.04
N LEU A 59 28.41 21.15 -17.75
CA LEU A 59 28.30 20.14 -16.70
C LEU A 59 26.86 19.65 -16.52
N LYS A 60 25.89 20.55 -16.58
CA LYS A 60 24.47 20.19 -16.47
C LYS A 60 24.02 19.36 -17.67
N ASN A 61 24.38 19.76 -18.89
CA ASN A 61 24.04 19.01 -20.10
C ASN A 61 24.72 17.63 -20.11
N GLY A 62 25.97 17.54 -19.66
CA GLY A 62 26.66 16.27 -19.50
C GLY A 62 25.97 15.35 -18.49
N SER A 63 25.48 15.89 -17.39
CA SER A 63 24.72 15.13 -16.37
C SER A 63 23.38 14.60 -16.92
N ASP A 64 22.67 15.41 -17.69
CA ASP A 64 21.39 15.00 -18.30
C ASP A 64 21.60 13.89 -19.36
N VAL A 65 22.66 13.95 -20.17
CA VAL A 65 23.03 12.90 -21.12
C VAL A 65 23.41 11.61 -20.41
N THR A 66 24.25 11.69 -19.39
CA THR A 66 24.69 10.52 -18.60
C THR A 66 23.51 9.84 -17.90
N CYS A 67 22.55 10.61 -17.37
CA CYS A 67 21.34 10.07 -16.79
C CYS A 67 20.49 9.30 -17.83
N SER A 68 20.33 9.88 -19.02
CA SER A 68 19.56 9.23 -20.09
C SER A 68 20.22 7.93 -20.59
N GLU A 69 21.55 7.93 -20.75
CA GLU A 69 22.30 6.72 -21.10
C GLU A 69 22.15 5.63 -20.03
N MET A 70 22.28 5.98 -18.76
CA MET A 70 22.10 5.06 -17.64
C MET A 70 20.68 4.47 -17.60
N LEU A 71 19.64 5.27 -17.86
CA LEU A 71 18.26 4.78 -17.89
C LEU A 71 18.01 3.83 -19.05
N ILE A 72 18.63 4.08 -20.21
CA ILE A 72 18.59 3.17 -21.35
C ILE A 72 19.31 1.86 -21.00
N ASP A 73 20.47 1.92 -20.37
CA ASP A 73 21.23 0.73 -19.96
C ASP A 73 20.45 -0.10 -18.94
N LEU A 74 19.76 0.54 -17.98
CA LEU A 74 18.89 -0.14 -17.03
C LEU A 74 17.69 -0.81 -17.74
N ASN A 75 17.12 -0.15 -18.74
CA ASN A 75 16.04 -0.74 -19.52
C ASN A 75 16.53 -1.95 -20.34
N ASN A 76 17.72 -1.86 -20.93
CA ASN A 76 18.34 -2.97 -21.63
C ASN A 76 18.65 -4.11 -20.67
N TYR A 77 19.24 -3.83 -19.50
CA TYR A 77 19.49 -4.83 -18.47
C TYR A 77 18.20 -5.55 -18.03
N PHE A 78 17.08 -4.81 -17.91
CA PHE A 78 15.79 -5.43 -17.59
C PHE A 78 15.37 -6.44 -18.66
N HIS A 79 15.49 -6.07 -19.93
CA HIS A 79 15.13 -6.93 -21.07
C HIS A 79 16.08 -8.10 -21.28
N ASP A 80 17.37 -7.91 -21.01
CA ASP A 80 18.40 -8.95 -21.20
C ASP A 80 18.43 -9.95 -20.02
N SER A 81 17.76 -9.66 -18.93
CA SER A 81 17.70 -10.54 -17.75
C SER A 81 16.57 -11.56 -17.89
N ASP A 82 16.91 -12.82 -18.19
CA ASP A 82 15.93 -13.92 -18.26
C ASP A 82 15.02 -14.01 -17.03
N ARG A 83 15.57 -13.70 -15.85
CA ARG A 83 14.82 -13.78 -14.58
C ARG A 83 13.80 -12.65 -14.41
N LEU A 84 14.17 -11.42 -14.78
CA LEU A 84 13.25 -10.29 -14.74
C LEU A 84 12.16 -10.45 -15.79
N MET A 85 12.54 -10.88 -17.00
CA MET A 85 11.61 -11.11 -18.10
C MET A 85 10.64 -12.24 -17.80
N LYS A 86 11.07 -13.33 -17.17
CA LYS A 86 10.20 -14.43 -16.75
C LYS A 86 9.09 -13.97 -15.80
N VAL A 87 9.45 -13.17 -14.78
CA VAL A 87 8.47 -12.59 -13.85
C VAL A 87 7.54 -11.62 -14.58
N TYR A 88 8.10 -10.75 -15.42
CA TYR A 88 7.33 -9.77 -16.20
C TYR A 88 6.31 -10.43 -17.13
N GLU A 89 6.69 -11.48 -17.86
CA GLU A 89 5.79 -12.21 -18.78
C GLU A 89 4.58 -12.83 -18.04
N ILE A 90 4.81 -13.37 -16.86
CA ILE A 90 3.72 -13.92 -16.03
C ILE A 90 2.79 -12.81 -15.55
N LEU A 91 3.35 -11.68 -15.10
CA LEU A 91 2.57 -10.53 -14.68
C LEU A 91 1.72 -9.97 -15.82
N GLU A 92 2.31 -9.81 -17.01
CA GLU A 92 1.65 -9.29 -18.21
C GLU A 92 0.53 -10.23 -18.68
N THR A 93 0.78 -11.53 -18.64
CA THR A 93 -0.22 -12.54 -18.98
C THR A 93 -1.37 -12.53 -18.00
N ALA A 94 -1.08 -12.42 -16.69
CA ALA A 94 -2.10 -12.33 -15.65
C ALA A 94 -3.00 -11.11 -15.82
N GLU A 95 -2.43 -9.95 -16.14
CA GLU A 95 -3.18 -8.70 -16.40
C GLU A 95 -4.05 -8.83 -17.64
N THR A 96 -3.49 -9.34 -18.73
CA THR A 96 -4.18 -9.47 -20.02
C THR A 96 -5.37 -10.44 -19.95
N GLU A 97 -5.21 -11.55 -19.23
CA GLU A 97 -6.24 -12.57 -19.11
C GLU A 97 -7.18 -12.31 -17.91
N GLY A 98 -6.81 -11.39 -17.02
CA GLY A 98 -7.57 -11.13 -15.79
C GLY A 98 -7.57 -12.31 -14.80
N ASP A 99 -6.60 -13.23 -14.95
CA ASP A 99 -6.41 -14.40 -14.09
C ASP A 99 -5.13 -14.26 -13.28
N TYR A 100 -5.28 -14.07 -11.99
CA TYR A 100 -4.18 -13.89 -11.03
C TYR A 100 -3.92 -15.14 -10.18
N GLY A 101 -4.35 -16.32 -10.66
CA GLY A 101 -4.28 -17.58 -9.93
C GLY A 101 -2.85 -18.05 -9.62
N TYR A 102 -2.73 -18.81 -8.54
CA TYR A 102 -1.46 -19.36 -8.04
C TYR A 102 -0.76 -20.31 -9.02
N ASP A 103 -1.50 -20.98 -9.88
CA ASP A 103 -0.97 -21.99 -10.81
C ASP A 103 0.04 -21.42 -11.81
N ARG A 104 -0.05 -20.13 -12.14
CA ARG A 104 0.86 -19.44 -13.06
C ARG A 104 2.27 -19.27 -12.49
N TRP A 105 2.40 -19.31 -11.17
CA TRP A 105 3.64 -19.02 -10.45
C TRP A 105 4.45 -20.27 -10.07
N LYS A 106 4.02 -21.45 -10.49
CA LYS A 106 4.64 -22.73 -10.11
C LYS A 106 6.14 -22.82 -10.45
N ASP A 107 6.53 -22.22 -11.58
CA ASP A 107 7.89 -22.24 -12.09
C ASP A 107 8.72 -21.02 -11.71
N VAL A 108 8.17 -20.10 -10.89
CA VAL A 108 8.86 -18.90 -10.42
C VAL A 108 9.36 -19.11 -9.00
N SER A 109 10.66 -18.95 -8.82
CA SER A 109 11.29 -19.01 -7.52
C SER A 109 11.14 -17.68 -6.75
N SER A 110 11.19 -17.76 -5.41
CA SER A 110 11.25 -16.57 -4.56
C SER A 110 12.45 -15.65 -4.86
N VAL A 111 13.54 -16.25 -5.37
CA VAL A 111 14.75 -15.50 -5.76
C VAL A 111 14.49 -14.63 -7.00
N GLU A 112 13.74 -15.12 -7.98
CA GLU A 112 13.39 -14.34 -9.18
C GLU A 112 12.48 -13.16 -8.81
N VAL A 113 11.50 -13.38 -7.92
CA VAL A 113 10.64 -12.30 -7.41
C VAL A 113 11.44 -11.28 -6.59
N ALA A 114 12.35 -11.74 -5.72
CA ALA A 114 13.22 -10.85 -4.96
C ALA A 114 14.12 -10.00 -5.85
N GLN A 115 14.67 -10.57 -6.94
CA GLN A 115 15.46 -9.81 -7.91
C GLN A 115 14.64 -8.76 -8.64
N TYR A 116 13.38 -9.08 -8.98
CA TYR A 116 12.46 -8.11 -9.57
C TYR A 116 12.20 -6.94 -8.61
N CYS A 117 12.02 -7.23 -7.34
CA CYS A 117 11.86 -6.23 -6.28
C CYS A 117 13.12 -5.37 -6.13
N THR A 118 14.31 -6.00 -6.06
CA THR A 118 15.61 -5.31 -5.94
C THR A 118 15.89 -4.38 -7.12
N PHE A 119 15.42 -4.74 -8.32
CA PHE A 119 15.52 -3.82 -9.46
C PHE A 119 14.81 -2.49 -9.17
N PHE A 120 13.62 -2.51 -8.60
CA PHE A 120 12.88 -1.29 -8.24
C PHE A 120 13.45 -0.58 -7.01
N GLU A 121 14.05 -1.29 -6.07
CA GLU A 121 14.80 -0.67 -4.98
C GLU A 121 15.98 0.15 -5.51
N ASN A 122 16.67 -0.33 -6.54
CA ASN A 122 17.72 0.43 -7.21
C ASN A 122 17.16 1.69 -7.89
N LEU A 123 15.98 1.61 -8.54
CA LEU A 123 15.32 2.81 -9.11
C LEU A 123 14.96 3.82 -8.02
N TYR A 124 14.51 3.36 -6.84
CA TYR A 124 14.27 4.24 -5.71
C TYR A 124 15.55 4.97 -5.25
N LEU A 125 16.68 4.27 -5.21
CA LEU A 125 17.97 4.89 -4.85
C LEU A 125 18.37 5.97 -5.87
N LEU A 126 18.19 5.73 -7.17
CA LEU A 126 18.43 6.73 -8.20
C LEU A 126 17.55 7.97 -8.03
N TYR A 127 16.28 7.78 -7.74
CA TYR A 127 15.36 8.87 -7.43
C TYR A 127 15.77 9.63 -6.17
N ARG A 128 16.04 8.91 -5.07
CA ARG A 128 16.43 9.48 -3.77
C ARG A 128 17.71 10.32 -3.85
N HIS A 129 18.67 9.89 -4.65
CA HIS A 129 19.92 10.60 -4.86
C HIS A 129 19.83 11.68 -5.96
N HIS A 130 18.65 11.97 -6.46
CA HIS A 130 18.40 12.97 -7.52
C HIS A 130 19.19 12.70 -8.83
N ILE A 131 19.56 11.45 -9.08
CA ILE A 131 20.20 11.01 -10.32
C ILE A 131 19.14 10.90 -11.42
N ALA A 132 18.00 10.29 -11.11
CA ALA A 132 16.84 10.23 -12.00
C ALA A 132 15.63 10.91 -11.35
N ASN A 133 14.71 11.40 -12.14
CA ASN A 133 13.46 11.96 -11.64
C ASN A 133 12.31 11.00 -11.91
N ILE A 134 11.18 11.21 -11.21
CA ILE A 134 10.06 10.27 -11.27
C ILE A 134 9.40 10.21 -12.64
N GLU A 135 9.42 11.31 -13.41
CA GLU A 135 8.83 11.35 -14.75
C GLU A 135 9.62 10.47 -15.73
N ASP A 136 10.96 10.52 -15.70
CA ASP A 136 11.81 9.70 -16.57
C ASP A 136 11.71 8.20 -16.19
N LEU A 137 11.62 7.90 -14.87
CA LEU A 137 11.39 6.55 -14.40
C LEU A 137 10.01 6.04 -14.79
N ASP A 138 8.98 6.89 -14.75
CA ASP A 138 7.61 6.55 -15.10
C ASP A 138 7.45 6.21 -16.58
N ASP A 139 8.15 6.94 -17.46
CA ASP A 139 8.13 6.71 -18.89
C ASP A 139 8.67 5.32 -19.28
N LEU A 140 9.67 4.83 -18.54
CA LEU A 140 10.34 3.57 -18.87
C LEU A 140 9.85 2.38 -18.04
N PHE A 141 9.54 2.59 -16.75
CA PHE A 141 9.36 1.51 -15.80
C PHE A 141 8.01 1.54 -15.07
N GLY A 142 7.23 2.64 -15.17
CA GLY A 142 6.01 2.83 -14.39
C GLY A 142 4.99 1.71 -14.58
N TYR A 143 4.76 1.29 -15.82
CA TYR A 143 3.84 0.19 -16.11
C TYR A 143 4.27 -1.12 -15.45
N ARG A 144 5.54 -1.51 -15.60
CA ARG A 144 6.11 -2.75 -15.02
C ARG A 144 6.10 -2.73 -13.50
N PHE A 145 6.30 -1.55 -12.91
CA PHE A 145 6.25 -1.36 -11.47
C PHE A 145 4.86 -1.58 -10.90
N PHE A 146 3.85 -0.92 -11.47
CA PHE A 146 2.48 -1.10 -11.01
C PHE A 146 1.94 -2.49 -11.29
N LEU A 147 2.31 -3.09 -12.42
CA LEU A 147 1.97 -4.46 -12.73
C LEU A 147 2.47 -5.45 -11.66
N PHE A 148 3.67 -5.21 -11.12
CA PHE A 148 4.23 -5.99 -10.02
C PHE A 148 3.58 -5.66 -8.68
N MET A 149 3.56 -4.39 -8.29
CA MET A 149 3.09 -3.97 -6.96
C MET A 149 1.59 -4.19 -6.75
N ASN A 150 0.77 -4.05 -7.78
CA ASN A 150 -0.67 -4.24 -7.71
C ASN A 150 -1.10 -5.70 -7.98
N ASN A 151 -0.18 -6.60 -8.34
CA ASN A 151 -0.55 -7.99 -8.54
C ASN A 151 -0.92 -8.66 -7.21
N PRO A 152 -2.14 -9.24 -7.05
CA PRO A 152 -2.60 -9.79 -5.79
C PRO A 152 -1.75 -10.95 -5.28
N TYR A 153 -1.24 -11.82 -6.18
CA TYR A 153 -0.35 -12.90 -5.79
C TYR A 153 0.96 -12.38 -5.20
N ILE A 154 1.59 -11.40 -5.87
CA ILE A 154 2.83 -10.78 -5.39
C ILE A 154 2.61 -10.11 -4.04
N GLN A 155 1.50 -9.37 -3.89
CA GLN A 155 1.15 -8.73 -2.62
C GLN A 155 0.99 -9.74 -1.50
N GLU A 156 0.21 -10.79 -1.70
CA GLU A 156 -0.13 -11.77 -0.65
C GLU A 156 1.03 -12.68 -0.31
N LYS A 157 1.82 -13.07 -1.31
CA LYS A 157 2.86 -14.08 -1.12
C LYS A 157 4.21 -13.49 -0.72
N TYR A 158 4.54 -12.29 -1.20
CA TYR A 158 5.89 -11.73 -1.06
C TYR A 158 5.91 -10.38 -0.36
N ILE A 159 5.11 -9.41 -0.80
CA ILE A 159 5.25 -8.03 -0.35
C ILE A 159 4.70 -7.84 1.07
N LEU A 160 3.46 -8.27 1.34
CA LEU A 160 2.82 -8.06 2.63
C LEU A 160 3.42 -8.90 3.76
N PRO A 161 3.74 -10.21 3.57
CA PRO A 161 4.31 -11.04 4.63
C PRO A 161 5.69 -10.56 5.11
N THR A 162 6.46 -9.88 4.25
CA THR A 162 7.82 -9.40 4.54
C THR A 162 7.98 -7.92 4.21
N SER A 163 6.95 -7.12 4.46
CA SER A 163 6.88 -5.72 4.10
C SER A 163 8.06 -4.88 4.64
N SER A 164 8.58 -5.21 5.82
CA SER A 164 9.79 -4.58 6.38
C SER A 164 11.04 -4.77 5.50
N SER A 165 11.08 -5.82 4.69
CA SER A 165 12.18 -6.06 3.75
C SER A 165 12.07 -5.23 2.47
N TYR A 166 10.92 -4.61 2.22
CA TYR A 166 10.60 -3.90 0.97
C TYR A 166 10.23 -2.42 1.17
N VAL A 167 10.70 -1.81 2.25
CA VAL A 167 10.40 -0.39 2.61
C VAL A 167 10.69 0.55 1.44
N GLN A 168 11.80 0.36 0.74
CA GLN A 168 12.20 1.23 -0.38
C GLN A 168 11.23 1.13 -1.56
N VAL A 169 10.68 -0.05 -1.83
CA VAL A 169 9.69 -0.25 -2.88
C VAL A 169 8.36 0.40 -2.51
N PHE A 170 7.95 0.34 -1.25
CA PHE A 170 6.76 1.06 -0.77
C PHE A 170 6.92 2.58 -0.83
N GLU A 171 8.10 3.12 -0.47
CA GLU A 171 8.37 4.55 -0.62
C GLU A 171 8.31 4.98 -2.09
N LEU A 172 8.85 4.18 -3.00
CA LEU A 172 8.76 4.43 -4.43
C LEU A 172 7.30 4.36 -4.90
N TYR A 173 6.52 3.38 -4.43
CA TYR A 173 5.10 3.23 -4.75
C TYR A 173 4.31 4.50 -4.36
N LYS A 174 4.47 4.97 -3.15
CA LYS A 174 3.83 6.19 -2.62
C LYS A 174 4.15 7.43 -3.46
N ILE A 175 5.42 7.58 -3.84
CA ILE A 175 5.87 8.69 -4.70
C ILE A 175 5.24 8.57 -6.09
N TRP A 176 5.19 7.37 -6.64
CA TRP A 176 4.69 7.11 -8.00
C TRP A 176 3.17 7.27 -8.09
N VAL A 177 2.43 6.80 -7.09
CA VAL A 177 0.98 7.02 -6.99
C VAL A 177 0.67 8.51 -7.00
N LYS A 178 1.32 9.30 -6.12
CA LYS A 178 1.16 10.77 -6.09
C LYS A 178 1.52 11.44 -7.41
N HIS A 179 2.53 10.93 -8.10
CA HIS A 179 2.88 11.42 -9.43
C HIS A 179 1.77 11.16 -10.45
N ARG A 180 1.23 9.93 -10.49
CA ARG A 180 0.15 9.52 -11.40
C ARG A 180 -1.16 10.28 -11.13
N GLU A 181 -1.53 10.48 -9.88
CA GLU A 181 -2.70 11.28 -9.49
C GLU A 181 -2.59 12.71 -9.98
N LYS A 182 -1.42 13.32 -9.85
CA LYS A 182 -1.16 14.68 -10.33
C LYS A 182 -1.21 14.77 -11.85
N GLU A 183 -0.71 13.80 -12.59
CA GLU A 183 -0.78 13.74 -14.05
C GLU A 183 -2.22 13.55 -14.52
N ASN A 184 -2.98 12.66 -13.87
CA ASN A 184 -4.37 12.35 -14.21
C ASN A 184 -5.34 13.50 -13.87
N SER A 185 -5.01 14.38 -12.92
CA SER A 185 -5.77 15.59 -12.60
C SER A 185 -5.51 16.75 -13.59
N GLY A 186 -4.50 16.63 -14.46
CA GLY A 186 -4.18 17.63 -15.48
C GLY A 186 -5.18 17.61 -16.64
N GLN A 187 -5.48 18.79 -17.22
CA GLN A 187 -6.49 19.02 -18.27
C GLN A 187 -6.22 18.36 -19.64
N ASN A 188 -5.23 17.50 -19.77
CA ASN A 188 -4.79 16.98 -21.08
C ASN A 188 -5.51 15.70 -21.55
N GLY A 189 -6.47 15.17 -20.82
CA GLY A 189 -7.34 14.06 -21.25
C GLY A 189 -6.67 12.68 -21.45
N TRP A 190 -5.36 12.56 -21.31
CA TRP A 190 -4.62 11.31 -21.40
C TRP A 190 -4.34 10.78 -19.99
N GLN A 191 -5.07 9.74 -19.60
CA GLN A 191 -4.79 9.02 -18.37
C GLN A 191 -3.83 7.86 -18.70
N ARG A 192 -2.69 7.80 -18.02
CA ARG A 192 -1.82 6.64 -18.12
C ARG A 192 -2.47 5.46 -17.42
N HIS A 193 -2.54 4.32 -18.11
CA HIS A 193 -3.08 3.10 -17.55
C HIS A 193 -2.25 2.64 -16.33
N VAL A 194 -2.94 2.30 -15.25
CA VAL A 194 -2.35 1.68 -14.05
C VAL A 194 -2.80 0.22 -14.01
N PRO A 195 -1.91 -0.74 -14.29
CA PRO A 195 -2.25 -2.15 -14.27
C PRO A 195 -2.75 -2.59 -12.90
N CYS A 196 -3.66 -3.57 -12.85
CA CYS A 196 -4.22 -4.13 -11.63
C CYS A 196 -4.77 -3.07 -10.65
N SER A 197 -5.32 -1.96 -11.19
CA SER A 197 -5.73 -0.80 -10.38
C SER A 197 -6.73 -1.11 -9.26
N LYS A 198 -7.55 -2.17 -9.42
CA LYS A 198 -8.47 -2.67 -8.39
C LYS A 198 -7.78 -3.29 -7.17
N PHE A 199 -6.49 -3.57 -7.25
CA PHE A 199 -5.67 -4.14 -6.17
C PHE A 199 -4.64 -3.15 -5.62
N MET A 200 -4.78 -1.86 -5.91
CA MET A 200 -3.92 -0.82 -5.33
C MET A 200 -4.00 -0.85 -3.81
N PHE A 201 -2.88 -0.57 -3.16
CA PHE A 201 -2.87 -0.40 -1.71
C PHE A 201 -3.74 0.81 -1.33
N PRO A 202 -4.57 0.71 -0.28
CA PRO A 202 -5.34 1.84 0.23
C PRO A 202 -4.42 2.99 0.67
N GLU A 203 -4.88 4.23 0.48
CA GLU A 203 -4.10 5.43 0.88
C GLU A 203 -3.74 5.40 2.37
N SER A 204 -4.66 4.96 3.22
CA SER A 204 -4.44 4.78 4.65
C SER A 204 -3.28 3.82 4.96
N TYR A 205 -3.07 2.79 4.15
CA TYR A 205 -1.93 1.90 4.27
C TYR A 205 -0.61 2.60 3.94
N LEU A 206 -0.61 3.43 2.92
CA LEU A 206 0.60 4.14 2.47
C LEU A 206 0.97 5.31 3.39
N GLU A 207 0.01 5.92 4.08
CA GLU A 207 0.24 7.08 4.95
C GLU A 207 0.69 6.69 6.37
N ASP A 208 0.07 5.66 6.96
CA ASP A 208 0.23 5.39 8.40
C ASP A 208 1.36 4.40 8.72
N LYS A 209 1.91 3.64 7.77
CA LYS A 209 2.49 2.34 8.11
C LYS A 209 3.92 2.04 7.68
N LEU A 210 4.54 2.86 6.87
CA LEU A 210 5.96 2.66 6.59
C LEU A 210 6.86 2.86 7.82
N TYR A 211 6.37 3.58 8.82
CA TYR A 211 7.08 3.83 10.09
C TYR A 211 6.88 2.72 11.13
N LEU A 212 5.85 1.87 10.99
CA LEU A 212 5.58 0.78 11.94
C LEU A 212 6.39 -0.48 11.67
N PHE A 213 7.10 -0.53 10.54
CA PHE A 213 7.88 -1.70 10.18
C PHE A 213 9.20 -1.85 10.96
N ASP A 214 9.72 -0.78 11.54
CA ASP A 214 10.98 -0.86 12.30
C ASP A 214 10.79 -1.40 13.73
N ASP A 215 9.64 -1.10 14.37
CA ASP A 215 9.39 -1.53 15.77
C ASP A 215 8.10 -2.34 15.96
N GLY A 216 7.19 -2.34 14.97
CA GLY A 216 5.81 -2.80 15.14
C GLY A 216 5.54 -4.27 14.85
N LEU A 217 6.44 -5.01 14.19
CA LEU A 217 6.27 -6.46 13.96
C LEU A 217 6.17 -7.26 15.27
N SER A 218 6.75 -6.75 16.35
CA SER A 218 6.66 -7.38 17.68
C SER A 218 5.29 -7.16 18.34
N GLU A 219 4.54 -6.11 17.98
CA GLU A 219 3.20 -5.87 18.54
C GLU A 219 2.12 -6.66 17.82
N TYR A 220 2.20 -6.84 16.51
CA TYR A 220 1.20 -7.54 15.69
C TYR A 220 1.22 -9.03 15.88
N ASN A 221 1.97 -9.73 16.42
CA ASN A 221 1.89 -11.16 16.75
C ASN A 221 1.88 -11.41 18.26
N LYS A 222 1.42 -10.40 19.01
CA LYS A 222 1.34 -10.48 20.47
C LYS A 222 0.35 -11.55 20.91
N THR A 223 0.79 -12.46 21.74
CA THR A 223 -0.08 -13.44 22.36
C THR A 223 -1.05 -12.73 23.29
N VAL A 224 -2.33 -12.84 23.00
CA VAL A 224 -3.45 -12.30 23.79
C VAL A 224 -3.79 -13.24 24.90
N ALA A 225 -3.81 -14.56 24.63
CA ALA A 225 -4.10 -15.61 25.59
C ALA A 225 -3.49 -16.95 25.18
N GLU A 226 -3.06 -17.72 26.16
CA GLU A 226 -2.80 -19.16 26.01
C GLU A 226 -4.11 -19.92 26.20
N LEU A 227 -4.38 -20.88 25.32
CA LEU A 227 -5.58 -21.67 25.30
C LEU A 227 -5.26 -23.15 25.60
N PRO A 228 -6.26 -23.97 25.95
CA PRO A 228 -6.05 -25.40 26.13
C PRO A 228 -5.40 -26.07 24.91
N ASP A 229 -4.76 -27.23 25.14
CA ASP A 229 -4.11 -28.04 24.10
C ASP A 229 -2.98 -27.30 23.33
N GLY A 230 -2.36 -26.28 23.94
CA GLY A 230 -1.25 -25.54 23.36
C GLY A 230 -1.63 -24.55 22.23
N PHE A 231 -2.90 -24.27 22.06
CA PHE A 231 -3.34 -23.21 21.14
C PHE A 231 -3.02 -21.84 21.72
N ARG A 232 -2.74 -20.88 20.84
CA ARG A 232 -2.44 -19.49 21.23
C ARG A 232 -3.33 -18.52 20.47
N MET A 233 -3.95 -17.63 21.21
CA MET A 233 -4.71 -16.50 20.66
C MET A 233 -3.77 -15.31 20.50
N LYS A 234 -3.71 -14.73 19.29
CA LYS A 234 -2.79 -13.65 18.95
C LYS A 234 -3.48 -12.56 18.14
N THR A 235 -3.03 -11.33 18.31
CA THR A 235 -3.26 -10.30 17.28
C THR A 235 -2.53 -10.73 16.01
N LEU A 236 -3.15 -10.53 14.85
CA LEU A 236 -2.56 -10.91 13.57
C LEU A 236 -2.07 -9.68 12.82
N GLY A 237 -0.88 -9.80 12.23
CA GLY A 237 -0.30 -8.82 11.34
C GLY A 237 -0.49 -9.18 9.86
N PHE A 238 0.10 -8.39 8.96
CA PHE A 238 0.00 -8.58 7.51
C PHE A 238 0.60 -9.89 7.00
N ASP A 239 1.60 -10.42 7.70
CA ASP A 239 2.17 -11.75 7.47
C ASP A 239 1.13 -12.86 7.52
N SER A 240 -0.01 -12.60 8.16
CA SER A 240 -1.11 -13.55 8.31
C SER A 240 -2.19 -13.41 7.22
N LEU A 241 -2.15 -12.40 6.35
CA LEU A 241 -3.21 -12.12 5.37
C LEU A 241 -3.53 -13.35 4.50
N SER A 242 -2.51 -13.98 3.94
CA SER A 242 -2.69 -15.18 3.09
C SER A 242 -3.35 -16.34 3.85
N ALA A 243 -2.94 -16.57 5.11
CA ALA A 243 -3.52 -17.62 5.94
C ALA A 243 -4.98 -17.32 6.32
N VAL A 244 -5.30 -16.04 6.58
CA VAL A 244 -6.67 -15.58 6.89
C VAL A 244 -7.58 -15.78 5.69
N MET A 245 -7.16 -15.36 4.49
CA MET A 245 -7.91 -15.52 3.24
C MET A 245 -8.14 -17.01 2.94
N GLN A 246 -7.07 -17.80 2.99
CA GLN A 246 -7.16 -19.25 2.74
C GLN A 246 -8.12 -19.95 3.71
N LEU A 247 -8.09 -19.60 4.99
CA LEU A 247 -8.99 -20.17 5.98
C LEU A 247 -10.44 -19.74 5.75
N GLN A 248 -10.68 -18.50 5.36
CA GLN A 248 -12.01 -18.02 4.98
C GLN A 248 -12.55 -18.82 3.80
N ASP A 249 -11.77 -18.96 2.73
CA ASP A 249 -12.17 -19.68 1.52
C ASP A 249 -12.44 -21.15 1.82
N GLU A 250 -11.58 -21.84 2.59
CA GLU A 250 -11.79 -23.23 3.03
C GLU A 250 -13.13 -23.39 3.76
N VAL A 251 -13.46 -22.44 4.64
CA VAL A 251 -14.71 -22.53 5.42
C VAL A 251 -15.93 -22.23 4.54
N VAL A 252 -15.85 -21.23 3.67
CA VAL A 252 -16.95 -20.83 2.78
C VAL A 252 -17.25 -21.93 1.76
N ASP A 253 -16.22 -22.56 1.19
CA ASP A 253 -16.38 -23.66 0.24
C ASP A 253 -16.98 -24.91 0.87
N GLY A 254 -16.72 -25.12 2.17
CA GLY A 254 -17.30 -26.22 2.95
C GLY A 254 -18.71 -25.96 3.49
N LEU A 255 -19.31 -24.77 3.25
CA LEU A 255 -20.69 -24.49 3.67
C LEU A 255 -21.69 -25.05 2.66
N GLU A 256 -22.71 -25.79 3.15
CA GLU A 256 -23.87 -26.24 2.34
C GLU A 256 -24.72 -25.05 1.87
N ASP A 257 -24.90 -24.04 2.72
CA ASP A 257 -25.57 -22.78 2.37
C ASP A 257 -24.55 -21.62 2.57
N LYS A 258 -24.00 -21.11 1.47
CA LYS A 258 -23.04 -20.00 1.47
C LYS A 258 -23.62 -18.70 2.05
N LYS A 259 -24.95 -18.57 2.16
CA LYS A 259 -25.62 -17.41 2.75
C LYS A 259 -25.46 -17.33 4.27
N LEU A 260 -25.04 -18.41 4.93
CA LEU A 260 -24.79 -18.42 6.37
C LEU A 260 -23.62 -17.54 6.79
N PHE A 261 -22.71 -17.22 5.86
CA PHE A 261 -21.58 -16.36 6.09
C PHE A 261 -21.47 -15.29 4.99
N PHE A 262 -21.17 -14.06 5.38
CA PHE A 262 -20.85 -12.97 4.47
C PHE A 262 -19.33 -12.79 4.47
N SER A 263 -18.70 -13.14 3.35
CA SER A 263 -17.24 -13.11 3.22
C SER A 263 -16.71 -11.68 3.25
N LEU A 264 -15.61 -11.48 3.97
CA LEU A 264 -14.87 -10.24 3.93
C LEU A 264 -14.04 -10.18 2.66
N SER A 265 -14.02 -9.02 2.01
CA SER A 265 -13.15 -8.75 0.89
C SER A 265 -11.68 -8.66 1.36
N ARG A 266 -10.76 -8.78 0.40
CA ARG A 266 -9.34 -8.62 0.67
C ARG A 266 -9.01 -7.24 1.27
N GLU A 267 -9.64 -6.19 0.75
CA GLU A 267 -9.48 -4.82 1.20
C GLU A 267 -9.96 -4.65 2.65
N GLU A 268 -11.10 -5.25 3.00
CA GLU A 268 -11.62 -5.23 4.38
C GLU A 268 -10.72 -5.98 5.35
N LEU A 269 -10.11 -7.09 4.92
CA LEU A 269 -9.13 -7.83 5.72
C LEU A 269 -7.85 -7.02 5.93
N ILE A 270 -7.32 -6.39 4.87
CA ILE A 270 -6.16 -5.49 4.96
C ILE A 270 -6.45 -4.36 5.95
N GLU A 271 -7.58 -3.68 5.82
CA GLU A 271 -7.98 -2.61 6.73
C GLU A 271 -8.11 -3.10 8.18
N SER A 272 -8.61 -4.31 8.39
CA SER A 272 -8.76 -4.90 9.73
C SER A 272 -7.40 -5.23 10.35
N LEU A 273 -6.45 -5.73 9.56
CA LEU A 273 -5.07 -5.96 9.99
C LEU A 273 -4.35 -4.66 10.36
N GLN A 274 -4.58 -3.57 9.62
CA GLN A 274 -4.00 -2.25 9.88
C GLN A 274 -4.44 -1.63 11.20
N ARG A 275 -5.63 -1.99 11.70
CA ARG A 275 -6.26 -1.33 12.85
C ARG A 275 -6.26 -2.18 14.12
N ASP A 276 -5.48 -3.26 14.16
CA ASP A 276 -5.47 -4.24 15.26
C ASP A 276 -6.86 -4.81 15.56
N ASN A 277 -7.68 -4.90 14.54
CA ASN A 277 -9.06 -5.36 14.63
C ASN A 277 -9.20 -6.85 14.30
N LEU A 278 -8.10 -7.56 14.03
CA LEU A 278 -8.09 -8.97 13.67
C LEU A 278 -7.28 -9.78 14.65
N CYS A 279 -7.92 -10.81 15.22
CA CYS A 279 -7.31 -11.73 16.16
C CYS A 279 -7.44 -13.16 15.63
N GLY A 280 -6.38 -13.96 15.76
CA GLY A 280 -6.34 -15.36 15.33
C GLY A 280 -6.04 -16.33 16.46
N ILE A 281 -6.46 -17.57 16.29
CA ILE A 281 -6.03 -18.70 17.13
C ILE A 281 -5.13 -19.57 16.30
N VAL A 282 -3.90 -19.79 16.80
CA VAL A 282 -2.86 -20.57 16.14
C VAL A 282 -2.65 -21.89 16.88
N SER A 283 -2.57 -22.98 16.13
CA SER A 283 -2.31 -24.32 16.68
C SER A 283 -0.88 -24.45 17.20
N PRO A 284 -0.56 -25.49 17.98
CA PRO A 284 0.81 -25.78 18.43
C PRO A 284 1.81 -25.89 17.28
N GLU A 285 1.36 -26.37 16.12
CA GLU A 285 2.16 -26.53 14.89
C GLU A 285 2.34 -25.21 14.11
N GLY A 286 1.76 -24.09 14.61
CA GLY A 286 1.86 -22.77 13.96
C GLY A 286 0.82 -22.51 12.86
N LYS A 287 -0.18 -23.40 12.69
CA LYS A 287 -1.24 -23.22 11.68
C LYS A 287 -2.38 -22.36 12.23
N LEU A 288 -2.91 -21.44 11.43
CA LEU A 288 -4.09 -20.66 11.78
C LEU A 288 -5.33 -21.57 11.82
N ALA A 289 -5.92 -21.70 13.02
CA ALA A 289 -7.07 -22.55 13.30
C ALA A 289 -8.42 -21.80 13.24
N ALA A 290 -8.40 -20.52 13.61
CA ALA A 290 -9.57 -19.64 13.60
C ALA A 290 -9.14 -18.18 13.59
N PHE A 291 -10.02 -17.29 13.13
CA PHE A 291 -9.84 -15.85 13.30
C PHE A 291 -11.16 -15.13 13.54
N SER A 292 -11.08 -13.92 14.06
CA SER A 292 -12.22 -13.02 14.24
C SER A 292 -11.82 -11.59 13.91
N VAL A 293 -12.78 -10.85 13.36
CA VAL A 293 -12.66 -9.44 13.01
C VAL A 293 -13.66 -8.63 13.82
N VAL A 294 -13.22 -7.50 14.37
CA VAL A 294 -14.06 -6.50 15.02
C VAL A 294 -13.90 -5.16 14.30
N VAL A 295 -14.93 -4.31 14.39
CA VAL A 295 -14.89 -2.95 13.82
C VAL A 295 -15.27 -1.97 14.93
N ASN A 296 -14.43 -0.96 15.12
CA ASN A 296 -14.63 0.05 16.17
C ASN A 296 -14.77 1.45 15.56
N ASN A 297 -15.63 2.27 16.17
CA ASN A 297 -15.78 3.71 15.92
C ASN A 297 -15.96 4.08 14.44
N ARG A 298 -16.82 3.37 13.70
CA ARG A 298 -17.01 3.64 12.29
C ARG A 298 -18.39 4.08 11.92
N GLU A 299 -18.41 5.21 11.26
CA GLU A 299 -19.44 5.57 10.31
C GLU A 299 -19.20 4.79 9.01
N GLY A 300 -20.21 4.11 8.52
CA GLY A 300 -20.11 3.37 7.25
C GLY A 300 -20.83 2.03 7.24
N SER A 301 -20.73 1.32 6.14
CA SER A 301 -21.50 0.09 5.84
C SER A 301 -21.28 -1.06 6.82
N ARG A 302 -20.16 -1.10 7.52
CA ARG A 302 -19.82 -2.16 8.48
C ARG A 302 -20.23 -1.86 9.92
N SER A 303 -20.61 -0.63 10.25
CA SER A 303 -21.12 -0.30 11.57
C SER A 303 -22.60 -0.68 11.69
N LEU A 304 -22.94 -1.40 12.75
CA LEU A 304 -24.34 -1.75 13.06
C LEU A 304 -25.01 -0.72 13.98
N ALA A 305 -24.31 0.32 14.39
CA ALA A 305 -24.81 1.31 15.33
C ALA A 305 -26.07 2.02 14.83
N SER A 306 -26.09 2.41 13.55
CA SER A 306 -27.23 3.10 12.94
C SER A 306 -28.48 2.24 12.87
N ASP A 307 -28.34 0.91 12.78
CA ASP A 307 -29.47 -0.02 12.73
C ASP A 307 -30.32 0.01 14.02
N LEU A 308 -29.68 0.32 15.13
CA LEU A 308 -30.32 0.40 16.44
C LEU A 308 -30.40 1.83 17.01
N GLY A 309 -30.08 2.85 16.20
CA GLY A 309 -30.08 4.25 16.63
C GLY A 309 -29.04 4.56 17.74
N LEU A 310 -27.94 3.83 17.76
CA LEU A 310 -26.87 4.01 18.73
C LEU A 310 -25.78 4.95 18.20
N ASN A 311 -25.04 5.59 19.13
CA ASN A 311 -23.87 6.37 18.78
C ASN A 311 -22.72 5.45 18.30
N PRO A 312 -22.20 5.60 17.08
CA PRO A 312 -21.11 4.75 16.57
C PRO A 312 -19.87 4.72 17.47
N CYS A 313 -19.56 5.83 18.16
CA CYS A 313 -18.43 5.90 19.08
C CYS A 313 -18.56 5.01 20.33
N GLU A 314 -19.78 4.58 20.65
CA GLU A 314 -20.06 3.72 21.82
C GLU A 314 -20.21 2.24 21.44
N VAL A 315 -20.01 1.89 20.14
CA VAL A 315 -20.28 0.56 19.63
C VAL A 315 -19.02 -0.10 19.10
N LEU A 316 -18.77 -1.34 19.53
CA LEU A 316 -17.88 -2.28 18.87
C LEU A 316 -18.73 -3.25 18.03
N THR A 317 -18.46 -3.40 16.76
CA THR A 317 -19.11 -4.42 15.90
C THR A 317 -18.25 -5.67 15.87
N PHE A 318 -18.81 -6.81 16.27
CA PHE A 318 -18.22 -8.13 16.04
C PHE A 318 -18.58 -8.54 14.62
N ASP A 319 -17.66 -8.34 13.69
CA ASP A 319 -17.91 -8.31 12.27
C ASP A 319 -17.89 -9.72 11.64
N ALA A 320 -16.87 -10.51 11.99
CA ALA A 320 -16.73 -11.88 11.49
C ALA A 320 -16.08 -12.81 12.50
N VAL A 321 -16.42 -14.10 12.41
CA VAL A 321 -15.68 -15.19 13.07
C VAL A 321 -15.65 -16.40 12.13
N VAL A 322 -14.46 -16.92 11.93
CA VAL A 322 -14.20 -18.09 11.08
C VAL A 322 -13.43 -19.14 11.91
N VAL A 323 -13.95 -20.37 11.92
CA VAL A 323 -13.31 -21.49 12.59
C VAL A 323 -13.14 -22.63 11.59
N GLY A 324 -11.90 -23.03 11.38
CA GLY A 324 -11.54 -24.11 10.47
C GLY A 324 -12.29 -25.41 10.80
N PRO A 325 -12.72 -26.18 9.80
CA PRO A 325 -13.54 -27.39 10.00
C PRO A 325 -12.92 -28.38 11.00
N ALA A 326 -11.61 -28.57 10.93
CA ALA A 326 -10.86 -29.48 11.82
C ALA A 326 -10.78 -29.00 13.28
N TYR A 327 -11.13 -27.75 13.54
CA TYR A 327 -10.98 -27.11 14.86
C TYR A 327 -12.33 -26.73 15.51
N ARG A 328 -13.45 -27.10 14.89
CA ARG A 328 -14.79 -26.87 15.44
C ARG A 328 -15.00 -27.64 16.74
N GLY A 329 -15.94 -27.17 17.56
CA GLY A 329 -16.24 -27.79 18.86
C GLY A 329 -15.29 -27.48 20.02
N ARG A 330 -14.18 -26.75 19.79
CA ARG A 330 -13.19 -26.37 20.81
C ARG A 330 -13.51 -25.09 21.56
N GLY A 331 -14.64 -24.44 21.27
CA GLY A 331 -15.06 -23.23 21.95
C GLY A 331 -14.37 -21.94 21.47
N PHE A 332 -13.64 -21.95 20.37
CA PHE A 332 -12.86 -20.80 19.87
C PHE A 332 -13.72 -19.55 19.63
N HIS A 333 -14.93 -19.72 19.14
CA HIS A 333 -15.87 -18.60 18.99
C HIS A 333 -16.11 -17.87 20.31
N ARG A 334 -16.25 -18.57 21.42
CA ARG A 334 -16.45 -17.97 22.75
C ARG A 334 -15.23 -17.21 23.24
N HIS A 335 -14.03 -17.67 22.95
CA HIS A 335 -12.79 -16.95 23.26
C HIS A 335 -12.71 -15.63 22.49
N PHE A 336 -13.14 -15.60 21.21
CA PHE A 336 -13.22 -14.35 20.46
C PHE A 336 -14.25 -13.38 21.01
N ILE A 337 -15.40 -13.87 21.50
CA ILE A 337 -16.37 -13.01 22.19
C ILE A 337 -15.74 -12.41 23.45
N ASP A 338 -15.05 -13.21 24.28
CA ASP A 338 -14.37 -12.73 25.49
C ASP A 338 -13.31 -11.67 25.15
N TRP A 339 -12.53 -11.88 24.09
CA TRP A 339 -11.60 -10.89 23.57
C TRP A 339 -12.29 -9.60 23.13
N SER A 340 -13.40 -9.68 22.41
CA SER A 340 -14.15 -8.51 21.96
C SER A 340 -14.71 -7.70 23.13
N VAL A 341 -15.13 -8.37 24.21
CA VAL A 341 -15.57 -7.73 25.46
C VAL A 341 -14.42 -6.98 26.13
N ALA A 342 -13.24 -7.61 26.23
CA ALA A 342 -12.06 -6.95 26.80
C ALA A 342 -11.65 -5.73 25.97
N LEU A 343 -11.67 -5.85 24.63
CA LEU A 343 -11.34 -4.77 23.71
C LEU A 343 -12.37 -3.63 23.79
N ALA A 344 -13.67 -3.94 23.87
CA ALA A 344 -14.73 -2.94 24.01
C ALA A 344 -14.55 -2.12 25.30
N LYS A 345 -14.21 -2.76 26.42
CA LYS A 345 -13.88 -2.08 27.69
C LYS A 345 -12.67 -1.17 27.55
N GLN A 346 -11.61 -1.65 26.92
CA GLN A 346 -10.39 -0.86 26.68
C GLN A 346 -10.67 0.38 25.83
N LYS A 347 -11.55 0.24 24.81
CA LYS A 347 -11.93 1.32 23.89
C LYS A 347 -13.12 2.16 24.40
N SER A 348 -13.57 1.95 25.64
CA SER A 348 -14.70 2.65 26.25
C SER A 348 -16.01 2.55 25.44
N CYS A 349 -16.19 1.44 24.73
CA CYS A 349 -17.46 1.14 24.07
C CYS A 349 -18.48 0.64 25.10
N ARG A 350 -19.73 1.07 24.94
CA ARG A 350 -20.84 0.67 25.79
C ARG A 350 -21.56 -0.57 25.28
N TYR A 351 -21.49 -0.81 23.96
CA TYR A 351 -22.22 -1.89 23.32
C TYR A 351 -21.31 -2.70 22.41
N ILE A 352 -21.57 -4.00 22.36
CA ILE A 352 -21.09 -4.86 21.27
C ILE A 352 -22.28 -5.31 20.45
N LEU A 353 -22.19 -5.16 19.12
CA LEU A 353 -23.19 -5.63 18.17
C LEU A 353 -22.61 -6.71 17.28
N ALA A 354 -23.41 -7.67 16.86
CA ALA A 354 -23.06 -8.70 15.87
C ALA A 354 -24.27 -9.00 14.98
N THR A 355 -24.04 -9.57 13.80
CA THR A 355 -25.09 -10.12 12.95
C THR A 355 -24.92 -11.62 12.79
N VAL A 356 -26.00 -12.36 12.82
CA VAL A 356 -26.04 -13.81 12.62
C VAL A 356 -27.22 -14.16 11.70
N ASP A 357 -27.02 -15.12 10.79
CA ASP A 357 -28.15 -15.71 10.07
C ASP A 357 -29.01 -16.50 11.07
N PRO A 358 -30.34 -16.30 11.12
CA PRO A 358 -31.24 -17.02 12.06
C PRO A 358 -31.16 -18.54 11.93
N LYS A 359 -30.69 -19.07 10.79
CA LYS A 359 -30.45 -20.50 10.59
C LYS A 359 -29.08 -20.96 11.13
N ASN A 360 -28.16 -20.04 11.47
CA ASN A 360 -26.87 -20.39 12.02
C ASN A 360 -26.94 -20.58 13.55
N ILE A 361 -27.74 -21.57 13.96
CA ILE A 361 -27.97 -21.87 15.39
C ILE A 361 -26.70 -22.04 16.20
N PRO A 362 -25.62 -22.70 15.72
CA PRO A 362 -24.38 -22.81 16.50
C PRO A 362 -23.74 -21.45 16.79
N SER A 363 -23.76 -20.50 15.84
CA SER A 363 -23.21 -19.17 16.03
C SER A 363 -24.08 -18.37 17.03
N GLU A 364 -25.37 -18.33 16.83
CA GLU A 364 -26.30 -17.61 17.69
C GLU A 364 -26.19 -18.08 19.15
N ARG A 365 -26.20 -19.41 19.39
CA ARG A 365 -26.04 -19.98 20.74
C ARG A 365 -24.77 -19.54 21.46
N ASN A 366 -23.67 -19.34 20.75
CA ASN A 366 -22.43 -18.87 21.36
C ASN A 366 -22.56 -17.42 21.85
N PHE A 367 -23.23 -16.55 21.10
CA PHE A 367 -23.49 -15.17 21.50
C PHE A 367 -24.47 -15.11 22.68
N LEU A 368 -25.60 -15.80 22.58
CA LEU A 368 -26.61 -15.84 23.65
C LEU A 368 -26.03 -16.38 24.95
N ALA A 369 -25.21 -17.41 24.91
CA ALA A 369 -24.52 -17.98 26.09
C ALA A 369 -23.53 -16.99 26.72
N LYS A 370 -23.11 -15.94 26.03
CA LYS A 370 -22.23 -14.87 26.55
C LYS A 370 -22.99 -13.60 26.94
N GLY A 371 -24.32 -13.62 26.92
CA GLY A 371 -25.15 -12.52 27.38
C GLY A 371 -25.64 -11.56 26.31
N PHE A 372 -25.45 -11.89 25.04
CA PHE A 372 -26.07 -11.14 23.95
C PHE A 372 -27.58 -11.43 23.94
N VAL A 373 -28.35 -10.47 23.43
CA VAL A 373 -29.79 -10.60 23.17
C VAL A 373 -30.06 -10.25 21.71
N VAL A 374 -31.07 -10.86 21.12
CA VAL A 374 -31.56 -10.46 19.79
C VAL A 374 -32.28 -9.11 19.96
N ALA A 375 -31.70 -8.07 19.40
CA ALA A 375 -32.23 -6.71 19.46
C ALA A 375 -33.17 -6.38 18.30
N ASP A 376 -32.89 -6.96 17.12
CA ASP A 376 -33.68 -6.74 15.90
C ASP A 376 -33.41 -7.88 14.88
N THR A 377 -34.32 -8.05 13.93
CA THR A 377 -34.16 -8.96 12.79
C THR A 377 -34.51 -8.22 11.52
N ARG A 378 -33.55 -8.11 10.58
CA ARG A 378 -33.76 -7.38 9.33
C ARG A 378 -32.95 -7.93 8.17
N VAL A 379 -33.28 -7.47 6.97
CA VAL A 379 -32.51 -7.77 5.76
C VAL A 379 -31.29 -6.87 5.71
N LYS A 380 -30.11 -7.49 5.55
CA LYS A 380 -28.79 -6.85 5.42
C LYS A 380 -28.05 -7.46 4.23
N TYR A 381 -26.89 -6.90 3.89
CA TYR A 381 -25.93 -7.50 2.95
C TYR A 381 -26.58 -8.03 1.66
N ASP A 382 -27.18 -7.13 0.89
CA ASP A 382 -27.82 -7.45 -0.41
C ASP A 382 -28.92 -8.52 -0.37
N GLY A 383 -29.71 -8.52 0.69
CA GLY A 383 -30.92 -9.37 0.77
C GLY A 383 -30.82 -10.53 1.76
N LEU A 384 -29.80 -10.59 2.58
CA LEU A 384 -29.66 -11.64 3.60
C LEU A 384 -30.41 -11.28 4.89
N LEU A 385 -31.26 -12.18 5.38
CA LEU A 385 -31.91 -12.01 6.68
C LEU A 385 -30.87 -12.20 7.79
N ARG A 386 -30.82 -11.26 8.75
CA ARG A 386 -29.88 -11.29 9.89
C ARG A 386 -30.55 -10.87 11.18
N ASP A 387 -30.28 -11.61 12.23
CA ASP A 387 -30.52 -11.17 13.61
C ASP A 387 -29.40 -10.23 14.01
N ILE A 388 -29.77 -9.06 14.53
CA ILE A 388 -28.83 -8.13 15.15
C ILE A 388 -28.78 -8.44 16.63
N LEU A 389 -27.65 -8.94 17.07
CA LEU A 389 -27.37 -9.28 18.46
C LEU A 389 -26.71 -8.09 19.15
N LYS A 390 -27.11 -7.82 20.39
CA LYS A 390 -26.59 -6.72 21.21
C LYS A 390 -26.18 -7.21 22.59
N MET A 391 -25.04 -6.73 23.07
CA MET A 391 -24.57 -6.86 24.44
C MET A 391 -24.25 -5.47 24.98
N GLU A 392 -24.66 -5.17 26.20
CA GLU A 392 -24.22 -3.97 26.95
C GLU A 392 -23.04 -4.35 27.85
N ILE A 393 -21.98 -3.51 27.90
CA ILE A 393 -20.69 -3.77 28.53
C ILE A 393 -20.63 -3.08 29.92
#